data_ba8564724af2dae7e7ce453535375d06
#
_entry.id   ba8564724af2dae7e7ce453535375d06
#
_cell.length_a   1.000
_cell.length_b   1.000
_cell.length_c   1.000
_cell.angle_alpha   90.00
_cell.angle_beta   90.00
_cell.angle_gamma   90.00
#
_symmetry.space_group_name_H-M   'P 1'
#
loop_
_entity.id
_entity.type
_entity.pdbx_description
1 polymer ?
#
loop_
_entity_poly.entity_id
_entity_poly.type
_entity_poly.pdbx_seq_one_letter_code
_entity_poly.pdbx_strand_id
1 'polypeptide(L)'
;MLVAGKAVKVSIYLSEGSTYHGVPTYSSIIDFLFYRGVSGATVLKGVAGFGAGHHMHSASFVEISDHLPLKIEFIESREKVDEILGKLEEMAGSGMIEIQETTVAKASHVSRKKPIPPAHLKIEGKAKLMRIYIGDSDRWKDKPLHEALVEAMRANDIAGVTVYRGILGYGAHRRVHKDKPLHLSHDCSIMLSVIDTEEKIQSFLPLVDQMVEEGLVVLSDVDIIKYSYRALEVEEHPTLEGSVGTSV
;
A
#
# COMPACT_ATOMS: atom_id res chain seq x y z
N MET A 1 11.70 -15.40 11.17
CA MET A 1 11.34 -15.20 9.76
C MET A 1 9.84 -15.28 9.65
N LEU A 2 9.19 -14.26 9.13
CA LEU A 2 7.73 -14.22 8.97
C LEU A 2 7.28 -15.37 8.05
N VAL A 3 6.24 -16.09 8.46
CA VAL A 3 5.66 -17.21 7.71
C VAL A 3 4.21 -16.92 7.37
N ALA A 4 3.64 -17.64 6.41
CA ALA A 4 2.22 -17.53 6.08
C ALA A 4 1.36 -17.89 7.30
N GLY A 5 0.26 -17.19 7.51
CA GLY A 5 -0.64 -17.39 8.63
C GLY A 5 -0.98 -16.10 9.37
N LYS A 6 -1.47 -16.26 10.62
CA LYS A 6 -1.81 -15.11 11.47
C LYS A 6 -0.57 -14.29 11.80
N ALA A 7 -0.71 -12.97 11.71
CA ALA A 7 0.32 -12.00 12.02
C ALA A 7 -0.31 -10.70 12.52
N VAL A 8 0.50 -9.73 12.88
CA VAL A 8 0.04 -8.39 13.21
C VAL A 8 0.77 -7.36 12.35
N LYS A 9 0.03 -6.38 11.89
CA LYS A 9 0.55 -5.17 11.25
C LYS A 9 0.66 -4.09 12.32
N VAL A 10 1.83 -3.44 12.39
CA VAL A 10 2.07 -2.27 13.22
C VAL A 10 2.21 -1.06 12.31
N SER A 11 1.49 0.01 12.63
CA SER A 11 1.57 1.30 11.96
C SER A 11 1.93 2.37 13.00
N ILE A 12 3.05 3.07 12.79
CA ILE A 12 3.53 4.14 13.67
C ILE A 12 3.40 5.46 12.91
N TYR A 13 2.62 6.38 13.48
CA TYR A 13 2.36 7.70 12.90
C TYR A 13 3.19 8.74 13.64
N LEU A 14 4.00 9.48 12.89
CA LEU A 14 4.97 10.45 13.39
C LEU A 14 4.89 11.76 12.58
N SER A 15 5.44 12.83 13.14
CA SER A 15 5.82 14.01 12.36
C SER A 15 7.23 13.85 11.80
N GLU A 16 7.47 14.32 10.58
CA GLU A 16 8.79 14.28 9.94
C GLU A 16 9.87 14.98 10.78
N GLY A 17 9.51 16.07 11.47
CA GLY A 17 10.42 16.81 12.35
C GLY A 17 10.70 16.16 13.71
N SER A 18 10.07 15.01 14.04
CA SER A 18 10.31 14.35 15.33
C SER A 18 11.71 13.75 15.41
N THR A 19 12.38 13.93 16.57
CA THR A 19 13.72 13.42 16.82
C THR A 19 13.77 12.53 18.06
N TYR A 20 14.59 11.50 18.00
CA TYR A 20 14.93 10.60 19.11
C TYR A 20 16.46 10.63 19.29
N HIS A 21 16.92 11.12 20.47
CA HIS A 21 18.35 11.36 20.75
C HIS A 21 19.07 12.20 19.66
N GLY A 22 18.41 13.22 19.11
CA GLY A 22 18.98 14.12 18.09
C GLY A 22 19.03 13.56 16.66
N VAL A 23 18.47 12.34 16.44
CA VAL A 23 18.36 11.71 15.13
C VAL A 23 16.87 11.68 14.73
N PRO A 24 16.53 11.79 13.42
CA PRO A 24 15.13 11.62 13.00
C PRO A 24 14.51 10.33 13.54
N THR A 25 13.38 10.45 14.26
CA THR A 25 12.73 9.32 14.95
C THR A 25 12.45 8.14 13.99
N TYR A 26 11.96 8.44 12.79
CA TYR A 26 11.65 7.40 11.81
C TYR A 26 12.89 6.56 11.41
N SER A 27 14.06 7.23 11.27
CA SER A 27 15.32 6.55 10.95
C SER A 27 15.76 5.65 12.11
N SER A 28 15.71 6.17 13.34
CA SER A 28 16.06 5.42 14.55
C SER A 28 15.16 4.17 14.73
N ILE A 29 13.86 4.30 14.44
CA ILE A 29 12.92 3.17 14.49
C ILE A 29 13.27 2.14 13.43
N ILE A 30 13.57 2.53 12.19
CA ILE A 30 13.95 1.59 11.14
C ILE A 30 15.23 0.82 11.50
N ASP A 31 16.25 1.52 12.03
CA ASP A 31 17.48 0.89 12.50
C ASP A 31 17.20 -0.10 13.64
N PHE A 32 16.39 0.30 14.62
CA PHE A 32 15.98 -0.57 15.73
C PHE A 32 15.28 -1.83 15.23
N LEU A 33 14.28 -1.71 14.35
CA LEU A 33 13.55 -2.84 13.76
C LEU A 33 14.50 -3.79 13.00
N PHE A 34 15.42 -3.23 12.23
CA PHE A 34 16.43 -3.97 11.49
C PHE A 34 17.32 -4.82 12.44
N TYR A 35 17.88 -4.20 13.51
CA TYR A 35 18.71 -4.90 14.48
C TYR A 35 17.95 -5.91 15.33
N ARG A 36 16.64 -5.72 15.51
CA ARG A 36 15.76 -6.69 16.18
C ARG A 36 15.31 -7.84 15.28
N GLY A 37 15.70 -7.83 14.01
CA GLY A 37 15.43 -8.93 13.08
C GLY A 37 13.98 -8.96 12.58
N VAL A 38 13.28 -7.82 12.60
CA VAL A 38 11.98 -7.67 11.93
C VAL A 38 12.17 -7.91 10.43
N SER A 39 11.24 -8.63 9.81
CA SER A 39 11.38 -9.17 8.45
C SER A 39 11.47 -8.08 7.38
N GLY A 40 10.80 -6.95 7.60
CA GLY A 40 10.82 -5.78 6.72
C GLY A 40 10.01 -4.64 7.31
N ALA A 41 10.34 -3.40 6.93
CA ALA A 41 9.61 -2.20 7.34
C ALA A 41 9.65 -1.15 6.23
N THR A 42 8.60 -0.34 6.14
CA THR A 42 8.47 0.72 5.13
C THR A 42 8.06 2.02 5.81
N VAL A 43 8.70 3.12 5.43
CA VAL A 43 8.30 4.49 5.80
C VAL A 43 7.58 5.14 4.63
N LEU A 44 6.36 5.58 4.86
CA LEU A 44 5.53 6.32 3.93
C LEU A 44 5.46 7.78 4.38
N LYS A 45 5.59 8.71 3.44
CA LYS A 45 5.45 10.14 3.68
C LYS A 45 4.10 10.62 3.16
N GLY A 46 3.31 11.25 4.03
CA GLY A 46 2.08 11.91 3.64
C GLY A 46 2.38 13.21 2.89
N VAL A 47 1.53 13.57 1.95
CA VAL A 47 1.62 14.84 1.21
C VAL A 47 0.83 15.95 1.89
N ALA A 48 -0.06 15.61 2.80
CA ALA A 48 -0.81 16.52 3.66
C ALA A 48 -1.37 15.76 4.87
N GLY A 49 -1.68 16.47 5.94
CA GLY A 49 -2.36 15.92 7.11
C GLY A 49 -2.36 16.90 8.29
N PHE A 50 -3.03 16.50 9.36
CA PHE A 50 -2.98 17.18 10.65
C PHE A 50 -2.91 16.15 11.77
N GLY A 51 -2.26 16.53 12.86
CA GLY A 51 -2.17 15.72 14.07
C GLY A 51 -2.99 16.29 15.23
N ALA A 52 -2.68 15.88 16.45
CA ALA A 52 -3.37 16.32 17.68
C ALA A 52 -3.39 17.85 17.89
N GLY A 53 -2.43 18.57 17.32
CA GLY A 53 -2.37 20.04 17.36
C GLY A 53 -3.31 20.74 16.38
N HIS A 54 -4.09 20.01 15.56
CA HIS A 54 -5.01 20.54 14.56
C HIS A 54 -4.39 21.50 13.52
N HIS A 55 -3.05 21.59 13.42
CA HIS A 55 -2.38 22.35 12.37
C HIS A 55 -2.33 21.53 11.08
N MET A 56 -2.81 22.11 9.98
CA MET A 56 -2.76 21.49 8.67
C MET A 56 -1.33 21.62 8.11
N HIS A 57 -0.73 20.50 7.75
CA HIS A 57 0.55 20.42 7.04
C HIS A 57 0.31 19.95 5.61
N SER A 58 0.84 20.65 4.62
CA SER A 58 0.69 20.29 3.21
C SER A 58 1.94 20.65 2.41
N ALA A 59 2.33 19.79 1.52
CA ALA A 59 3.43 20.02 0.59
C ALA A 59 3.15 21.09 -0.49
N SER A 60 1.89 21.57 -0.60
CA SER A 60 1.48 22.53 -1.64
C SER A 60 1.79 23.99 -1.29
N PHE A 61 2.12 24.31 -0.03
CA PHE A 61 2.55 25.65 0.35
C PHE A 61 4.06 25.75 0.25
N VAL A 62 4.54 26.87 -0.31
CA VAL A 62 5.95 27.18 -0.66
C VAL A 62 6.87 27.21 0.57
N GLU A 63 6.36 27.14 1.76
CA GLU A 63 7.14 26.89 2.99
C GLU A 63 7.45 25.40 3.07
N ILE A 64 8.74 25.08 3.01
CA ILE A 64 9.29 23.75 3.28
C ILE A 64 8.81 23.32 4.68
N SER A 65 7.68 22.65 4.74
CA SER A 65 7.12 22.18 6.00
C SER A 65 7.86 20.91 6.42
N ASP A 66 8.80 21.05 7.35
CA ASP A 66 9.51 19.93 7.99
C ASP A 66 8.60 19.07 8.89
N HIS A 67 7.27 19.16 8.72
CA HIS A 67 6.29 18.57 9.60
C HIS A 67 5.24 17.70 8.89
N LEU A 68 5.54 17.19 7.69
CA LEU A 68 4.63 16.28 7.03
C LEU A 68 4.47 14.97 7.85
N PRO A 69 3.27 14.37 7.83
CA PRO A 69 3.05 13.13 8.54
C PRO A 69 3.85 11.99 7.91
N LEU A 70 4.51 11.21 8.76
CA LEU A 70 5.18 9.98 8.39
C LEU A 70 4.43 8.78 8.96
N LYS A 71 4.41 7.68 8.24
CA LYS A 71 3.86 6.40 8.67
C LYS A 71 4.89 5.31 8.47
N ILE A 72 5.28 4.64 9.55
CA ILE A 72 6.11 3.44 9.49
C ILE A 72 5.18 2.25 9.56
N GLU A 73 5.29 1.32 8.62
CA GLU A 73 4.54 0.06 8.65
C GLU A 73 5.48 -1.14 8.63
N PHE A 74 5.17 -2.16 9.43
CA PHE A 74 5.78 -3.47 9.37
C PHE A 74 4.79 -4.55 9.80
N ILE A 75 5.09 -5.80 9.43
CA ILE A 75 4.25 -6.97 9.73
C ILE A 75 5.13 -8.03 10.32
N GLU A 76 4.73 -8.57 11.48
CA GLU A 76 5.44 -9.60 12.20
C GLU A 76 4.52 -10.51 13.01
N SER A 77 5.06 -11.56 13.61
CA SER A 77 4.34 -12.38 14.57
C SER A 77 3.96 -11.57 15.82
N ARG A 78 2.88 -11.96 16.48
CA ARG A 78 2.42 -11.30 17.72
C ARG A 78 3.52 -11.28 18.77
N GLU A 79 4.20 -12.42 18.97
CA GLU A 79 5.27 -12.58 19.97
C GLU A 79 6.42 -11.60 19.71
N LYS A 80 6.79 -11.41 18.42
CA LYS A 80 7.87 -10.49 18.05
C LYS A 80 7.48 -9.04 18.27
N VAL A 81 6.23 -8.68 17.99
CA VAL A 81 5.72 -7.34 18.24
C VAL A 81 5.70 -7.05 19.74
N ASP A 82 5.19 -7.98 20.56
CA ASP A 82 5.11 -7.83 22.01
C ASP A 82 6.51 -7.66 22.66
N GLU A 83 7.55 -8.34 22.11
CA GLU A 83 8.95 -8.18 22.54
C GLU A 83 9.47 -6.75 22.35
N ILE A 84 9.10 -6.10 21.25
CA ILE A 84 9.69 -4.81 20.85
C ILE A 84 8.81 -3.59 21.13
N LEU A 85 7.53 -3.81 21.46
CA LEU A 85 6.52 -2.76 21.55
C LEU A 85 6.89 -1.66 22.55
N GLY A 86 7.32 -2.02 23.77
CA GLY A 86 7.67 -1.04 24.79
C GLY A 86 8.79 -0.09 24.37
N LYS A 87 9.76 -0.57 23.56
CA LYS A 87 10.82 0.29 23.01
C LYS A 87 10.31 1.17 21.87
N LEU A 88 9.39 0.66 21.06
CA LEU A 88 8.74 1.46 20.02
C LEU A 88 7.88 2.59 20.61
N GLU A 89 7.17 2.33 21.71
CA GLU A 89 6.40 3.37 22.44
C GLU A 89 7.33 4.48 22.96
N GLU A 90 8.45 4.11 23.57
CA GLU A 90 9.46 5.08 24.04
C GLU A 90 9.98 5.94 22.88
N MET A 91 10.32 5.30 21.73
CA MET A 91 10.88 6.00 20.57
C MET A 91 9.85 6.88 19.86
N ALA A 92 8.61 6.40 19.74
CA ALA A 92 7.53 7.15 19.10
C ALA A 92 7.10 8.39 19.88
N GLY A 93 7.29 8.41 21.22
CA GLY A 93 6.96 9.56 22.07
C GLY A 93 5.49 9.97 21.95
N SER A 94 5.23 11.16 21.37
CA SER A 94 3.87 11.66 21.13
C SER A 94 3.19 11.07 19.88
N GLY A 95 3.87 10.21 19.14
CA GLY A 95 3.33 9.50 17.97
C GLY A 95 2.26 8.49 18.38
N MET A 96 1.45 8.08 17.40
CA MET A 96 0.44 7.04 17.57
C MET A 96 0.97 5.70 17.06
N ILE A 97 0.72 4.63 17.81
CA ILE A 97 0.99 3.24 17.37
C ILE A 97 -0.34 2.51 17.25
N GLU A 98 -0.62 2.02 16.05
CA GLU A 98 -1.77 1.18 15.74
C GLU A 98 -1.30 -0.26 15.53
N ILE A 99 -2.00 -1.23 16.12
CA ILE A 99 -1.76 -2.66 15.95
C ILE A 99 -3.03 -3.29 15.38
N GLN A 100 -2.90 -3.96 14.23
CA GLN A 100 -4.00 -4.59 13.53
C GLN A 100 -3.71 -6.07 13.28
N GLU A 101 -4.66 -6.95 13.62
CA GLU A 101 -4.60 -8.34 13.22
C GLU A 101 -4.62 -8.46 11.70
N THR A 102 -3.78 -9.31 11.15
CA THR A 102 -3.66 -9.51 9.71
C THR A 102 -3.31 -10.97 9.39
N THR A 103 -3.44 -11.34 8.13
CA THR A 103 -3.02 -12.65 7.65
C THR A 103 -1.99 -12.48 6.55
N VAL A 104 -0.84 -13.11 6.72
CA VAL A 104 0.16 -13.21 5.66
C VAL A 104 -0.31 -14.31 4.71
N ALA A 105 -0.68 -13.92 3.51
CA ALA A 105 -1.11 -14.83 2.46
C ALA A 105 0.12 -15.28 1.67
N LYS A 106 0.43 -16.61 1.74
CA LYS A 106 1.23 -17.23 0.69
C LYS A 106 0.25 -17.78 -0.31
N ALA A 107 0.22 -17.24 -1.53
CA ALA A 107 -0.58 -17.80 -2.58
C ALA A 107 -0.12 -19.23 -2.89
N SER A 108 -1.05 -20.17 -2.91
CA SER A 108 -0.82 -21.51 -3.38
C SER A 108 -1.32 -21.62 -4.82
N HIS A 109 -0.56 -22.26 -5.71
CA HIS A 109 -0.91 -22.47 -7.11
C HIS A 109 -2.20 -23.29 -7.25
N VAL A 110 -3.33 -22.63 -7.49
CA VAL A 110 -4.54 -23.29 -7.99
C VAL A 110 -5.12 -22.45 -9.13
N SER A 111 -4.86 -22.90 -10.36
CA SER A 111 -5.47 -22.33 -11.56
C SER A 111 -6.94 -22.72 -11.65
N ARG A 112 -7.87 -21.77 -11.55
CA ARG A 112 -9.25 -21.89 -12.03
C ARG A 112 -9.72 -20.55 -12.59
N LYS A 113 -9.85 -20.49 -13.94
CA LYS A 113 -10.54 -19.38 -14.61
C LYS A 113 -12.05 -19.44 -14.28
N LYS A 114 -12.57 -18.42 -13.58
CA LYS A 114 -14.01 -18.18 -13.48
C LYS A 114 -14.41 -16.96 -14.31
N PRO A 115 -15.67 -16.89 -14.81
CA PRO A 115 -16.16 -15.72 -15.57
C PRO A 115 -16.18 -14.46 -14.69
N ILE A 116 -15.87 -13.32 -15.31
CA ILE A 116 -15.86 -12.00 -14.67
C ILE A 116 -17.32 -11.54 -14.50
N PRO A 117 -17.79 -11.22 -13.27
CA PRO A 117 -19.10 -10.60 -13.06
C PRO A 117 -19.10 -9.14 -13.54
N PRO A 118 -20.26 -8.58 -13.89
CA PRO A 118 -20.37 -7.20 -14.35
C PRO A 118 -20.02 -6.18 -13.26
N ALA A 119 -19.61 -4.98 -13.70
CA ALA A 119 -19.07 -3.89 -12.89
C ALA A 119 -19.88 -3.57 -11.61
N HIS A 120 -19.18 -3.38 -10.49
CA HIS A 120 -19.78 -3.09 -9.19
C HIS A 120 -20.21 -1.63 -9.09
N LEU A 121 -21.52 -1.42 -8.96
CA LEU A 121 -22.11 -0.08 -8.77
C LEU A 121 -22.10 0.37 -7.30
N LYS A 122 -22.02 -0.55 -6.33
CA LYS A 122 -22.02 -0.23 -4.90
C LYS A 122 -21.42 -1.39 -4.08
N ILE A 123 -20.43 -1.09 -3.26
CA ILE A 123 -19.86 -2.03 -2.30
C ILE A 123 -20.05 -1.43 -0.90
N GLU A 124 -20.71 -2.16 0.00
CA GLU A 124 -20.89 -1.81 1.41
C GLU A 124 -20.76 -3.09 2.27
N GLY A 125 -20.24 -2.96 3.48
CA GLY A 125 -20.12 -4.05 4.45
C GLY A 125 -18.74 -4.70 4.47
N LYS A 126 -18.70 -6.01 4.78
CA LYS A 126 -17.46 -6.76 4.95
C LYS A 126 -16.66 -6.85 3.66
N ALA A 127 -15.36 -6.56 3.76
CA ALA A 127 -14.43 -6.59 2.64
C ALA A 127 -13.05 -7.04 3.10
N LYS A 128 -12.13 -7.25 2.16
CA LYS A 128 -10.71 -7.51 2.41
C LYS A 128 -9.86 -6.35 1.91
N LEU A 129 -8.92 -5.97 2.73
CA LEU A 129 -7.82 -5.10 2.36
C LEU A 129 -6.61 -5.99 2.07
N MET A 130 -6.16 -5.97 0.81
CA MET A 130 -4.92 -6.59 0.39
C MET A 130 -3.82 -5.54 0.28
N ARG A 131 -2.65 -5.82 0.87
CA ARG A 131 -1.43 -5.03 0.67
C ARG A 131 -0.35 -5.89 0.06
N ILE A 132 0.32 -5.34 -0.95
CA ILE A 132 1.42 -5.99 -1.65
C ILE A 132 2.64 -5.08 -1.49
N TYR A 133 3.71 -5.60 -0.85
CA TYR A 133 4.97 -4.91 -0.66
C TYR A 133 6.01 -5.52 -1.59
N ILE A 134 6.58 -4.72 -2.49
CA ILE A 134 7.54 -5.10 -3.51
C ILE A 134 8.67 -4.06 -3.59
N GLY A 135 9.74 -4.37 -4.29
CA GLY A 135 10.79 -3.41 -4.64
C GLY A 135 10.39 -2.50 -5.80
N ASP A 136 10.91 -1.28 -5.84
CA ASP A 136 10.72 -0.36 -6.97
C ASP A 136 11.41 -0.86 -8.24
N SER A 137 12.49 -1.62 -8.08
CA SER A 137 13.24 -2.27 -9.17
C SER A 137 12.59 -3.52 -9.71
N ASP A 138 11.59 -4.09 -9.03
CA ASP A 138 10.96 -5.34 -9.42
C ASP A 138 10.21 -5.19 -10.75
N ARG A 139 10.33 -6.21 -11.58
CA ARG A 139 9.76 -6.20 -12.92
C ARG A 139 8.92 -7.43 -13.20
N TRP A 140 7.89 -7.21 -14.00
CA TRP A 140 7.11 -8.28 -14.63
C TRP A 140 7.27 -8.17 -16.13
N LYS A 141 7.99 -9.12 -16.74
CA LYS A 141 8.41 -9.02 -18.16
C LYS A 141 9.21 -7.72 -18.35
N ASP A 142 8.75 -6.85 -19.25
CA ASP A 142 9.46 -5.61 -19.60
C ASP A 142 8.97 -4.36 -18.85
N LYS A 143 7.99 -4.52 -17.93
CA LYS A 143 7.35 -3.42 -17.19
C LYS A 143 7.74 -3.39 -15.71
N PRO A 144 7.72 -2.23 -15.04
CA PRO A 144 7.74 -2.18 -13.58
C PRO A 144 6.62 -3.04 -12.98
N LEU A 145 6.93 -3.86 -11.98
CA LEU A 145 5.98 -4.82 -11.41
C LEU A 145 4.73 -4.13 -10.85
N HIS A 146 4.89 -2.97 -10.18
CA HIS A 146 3.75 -2.22 -9.64
C HIS A 146 2.78 -1.74 -10.73
N GLU A 147 3.29 -1.30 -11.89
CA GLU A 147 2.44 -0.92 -13.04
C GLU A 147 1.71 -2.12 -13.63
N ALA A 148 2.43 -3.24 -13.81
CA ALA A 148 1.84 -4.47 -14.31
C ALA A 148 0.73 -5.00 -13.38
N LEU A 149 0.93 -4.91 -12.06
CA LEU A 149 -0.09 -5.26 -11.06
C LEU A 149 -1.33 -4.35 -11.15
N VAL A 150 -1.15 -3.04 -11.30
CA VAL A 150 -2.26 -2.08 -11.48
C VAL A 150 -3.06 -2.41 -12.75
N GLU A 151 -2.37 -2.68 -13.86
CA GLU A 151 -3.03 -3.10 -15.11
C GLU A 151 -3.79 -4.43 -14.94
N ALA A 152 -3.19 -5.41 -14.28
CA ALA A 152 -3.83 -6.70 -13.99
C ALA A 152 -5.07 -6.54 -13.10
N MET A 153 -5.01 -5.70 -12.05
CA MET A 153 -6.14 -5.39 -11.18
C MET A 153 -7.27 -4.74 -11.96
N ARG A 154 -6.96 -3.76 -12.81
CA ARG A 154 -7.94 -3.12 -13.70
C ARG A 154 -8.59 -4.12 -14.66
N ALA A 155 -7.81 -5.01 -15.27
CA ALA A 155 -8.30 -6.03 -16.20
C ALA A 155 -9.17 -7.10 -15.51
N ASN A 156 -9.05 -7.27 -14.20
CA ASN A 156 -9.85 -8.19 -13.39
C ASN A 156 -10.95 -7.48 -12.58
N ASP A 157 -11.29 -6.24 -12.95
CA ASP A 157 -12.38 -5.46 -12.38
C ASP A 157 -12.28 -5.33 -10.84
N ILE A 158 -11.08 -5.13 -10.33
CA ILE A 158 -10.83 -4.75 -8.94
C ILE A 158 -11.28 -3.30 -8.74
N ALA A 159 -11.99 -3.03 -7.64
CA ALA A 159 -12.65 -1.74 -7.40
C ALA A 159 -11.70 -0.55 -7.38
N GLY A 160 -10.46 -0.74 -6.91
CA GLY A 160 -9.45 0.31 -6.92
C GLY A 160 -8.15 -0.14 -6.27
N VAL A 161 -7.07 0.56 -6.61
CA VAL A 161 -5.74 0.35 -6.04
C VAL A 161 -5.06 1.70 -5.82
N THR A 162 -4.37 1.83 -4.69
CA THR A 162 -3.47 2.95 -4.43
C THR A 162 -2.05 2.43 -4.33
N VAL A 163 -1.13 3.08 -5.05
CA VAL A 163 0.30 2.76 -5.01
C VAL A 163 1.00 3.80 -4.15
N TYR A 164 1.76 3.34 -3.16
CA TYR A 164 2.59 4.16 -2.29
C TYR A 164 4.06 3.88 -2.56
N ARG A 165 4.88 4.92 -2.59
CA ARG A 165 6.33 4.79 -2.61
C ARG A 165 6.88 5.08 -1.22
N GLY A 166 7.65 4.15 -0.66
CA GLY A 166 8.39 4.35 0.58
C GLY A 166 9.56 5.30 0.37
N ILE A 167 9.85 6.13 1.36
CA ILE A 167 11.02 7.01 1.38
C ILE A 167 12.20 6.40 2.12
N LEU A 168 11.94 5.36 2.92
CA LEU A 168 12.90 4.59 3.67
C LEU A 168 12.29 3.23 3.99
N GLY A 169 13.10 2.18 3.95
CA GLY A 169 12.66 0.84 4.33
C GLY A 169 13.75 -0.20 4.11
N TYR A 170 13.46 -1.43 4.52
CA TYR A 170 14.24 -2.62 4.18
C TYR A 170 13.30 -3.83 4.06
N GLY A 171 13.68 -4.79 3.25
CA GLY A 171 12.95 -6.04 3.04
C GLY A 171 13.76 -7.27 3.43
N ALA A 172 13.38 -8.42 2.87
CA ALA A 172 13.97 -9.74 3.18
C ALA A 172 15.50 -9.80 3.04
N HIS A 173 16.08 -9.05 2.14
CA HIS A 173 17.54 -8.98 1.94
C HIS A 173 18.29 -8.11 2.95
N ARG A 174 17.59 -7.55 3.95
CA ARG A 174 18.16 -6.70 5.03
C ARG A 174 19.02 -5.52 4.53
N ARG A 175 18.84 -5.07 3.31
CA ARG A 175 19.44 -3.83 2.81
C ARG A 175 18.54 -2.66 3.14
N VAL A 176 19.06 -1.65 3.82
CA VAL A 176 18.32 -0.41 4.10
C VAL A 176 18.37 0.47 2.87
N HIS A 177 17.21 0.74 2.30
CA HIS A 177 17.04 1.61 1.14
C HIS A 177 16.55 2.97 1.60
N LYS A 178 17.26 4.03 1.26
CA LYS A 178 16.95 5.41 1.63
C LYS A 178 16.94 6.28 0.38
N ASP A 179 15.84 6.99 0.18
CA ASP A 179 15.75 7.97 -0.90
C ASP A 179 16.73 9.14 -0.66
N LYS A 180 17.61 9.40 -1.62
CA LYS A 180 18.55 10.54 -1.57
C LYS A 180 18.07 11.57 -2.57
N PRO A 181 17.95 12.86 -2.19
CA PRO A 181 17.38 13.91 -3.04
C PRO A 181 18.14 14.16 -4.37
N LEU A 182 19.33 13.59 -4.54
CA LEU A 182 20.18 13.79 -5.74
C LEU A 182 20.60 12.49 -6.46
N HIS A 183 20.26 11.31 -5.91
CA HIS A 183 20.48 10.03 -6.58
C HIS A 183 19.19 9.25 -6.51
N LEU A 184 18.61 8.95 -7.69
CA LEU A 184 17.55 7.94 -7.82
C LEU A 184 18.11 6.59 -7.34
N SER A 185 17.96 6.29 -6.05
CA SER A 185 18.14 4.92 -5.59
C SER A 185 16.89 4.16 -6.01
N HIS A 186 17.02 3.36 -7.06
CA HIS A 186 15.92 2.61 -7.70
C HIS A 186 15.43 1.42 -6.87
N ASP A 187 15.52 1.47 -5.55
CA ASP A 187 15.26 0.29 -4.71
C ASP A 187 14.45 0.63 -3.44
N CYS A 188 13.58 1.64 -3.51
CA CYS A 188 12.63 1.92 -2.45
C CYS A 188 11.48 0.90 -2.46
N SER A 189 10.87 0.68 -1.30
CA SER A 189 9.68 -0.16 -1.20
C SER A 189 8.50 0.49 -1.92
N ILE A 190 7.77 -0.31 -2.69
CA ILE A 190 6.46 0.05 -3.23
C ILE A 190 5.41 -0.75 -2.47
N MET A 191 4.34 -0.09 -2.02
CA MET A 191 3.18 -0.74 -1.42
C MET A 191 1.93 -0.48 -2.26
N LEU A 192 1.30 -1.53 -2.75
CA LEU A 192 -0.03 -1.44 -3.35
C LEU A 192 -1.08 -1.76 -2.27
N SER A 193 -2.11 -0.95 -2.18
CA SER A 193 -3.23 -1.11 -1.23
C SER A 193 -4.53 -1.22 -2.01
N VAL A 194 -5.25 -2.31 -1.81
CA VAL A 194 -6.44 -2.72 -2.56
C VAL A 194 -7.54 -3.10 -1.59
N ILE A 195 -8.74 -2.57 -1.77
CA ILE A 195 -9.92 -2.99 -1.01
C ILE A 195 -10.99 -3.46 -1.98
N ASP A 196 -11.48 -4.67 -1.77
CA ASP A 196 -12.59 -5.25 -2.53
C ASP A 196 -13.30 -6.33 -1.71
N THR A 197 -14.35 -6.91 -2.27
CA THR A 197 -15.03 -8.07 -1.66
C THR A 197 -14.04 -9.23 -1.47
N GLU A 198 -14.29 -10.06 -0.46
CA GLU A 198 -13.46 -11.25 -0.21
C GLU A 198 -13.38 -12.15 -1.44
N GLU A 199 -14.49 -12.34 -2.15
CA GLU A 199 -14.53 -13.19 -3.35
C GLU A 199 -13.59 -12.68 -4.44
N LYS A 200 -13.59 -11.36 -4.73
CA LYS A 200 -12.71 -10.76 -5.74
C LYS A 200 -11.25 -10.84 -5.33
N ILE A 201 -10.93 -10.52 -4.10
CA ILE A 201 -9.55 -10.63 -3.60
C ILE A 201 -9.06 -12.07 -3.70
N GLN A 202 -9.85 -13.05 -3.25
CA GLN A 202 -9.47 -14.47 -3.33
C GLN A 202 -9.31 -14.96 -4.77
N SER A 203 -10.15 -14.50 -5.69
CA SER A 203 -10.02 -14.86 -7.12
C SER A 203 -8.80 -14.25 -7.80
N PHE A 204 -8.31 -13.12 -7.29
CA PHE A 204 -7.16 -12.40 -7.84
C PHE A 204 -5.81 -12.88 -7.26
N LEU A 205 -5.80 -13.45 -6.04
CA LEU A 205 -4.58 -13.90 -5.37
C LEU A 205 -3.68 -14.84 -6.20
N PRO A 206 -4.21 -15.82 -6.97
CA PRO A 206 -3.35 -16.67 -7.81
C PRO A 206 -2.55 -15.90 -8.87
N LEU A 207 -3.09 -14.79 -9.37
CA LEU A 207 -2.38 -13.94 -10.33
C LEU A 207 -1.30 -13.11 -9.62
N VAL A 208 -1.59 -12.61 -8.41
CA VAL A 208 -0.59 -11.95 -7.58
C VAL A 208 0.59 -12.88 -7.28
N ASP A 209 0.30 -14.14 -6.90
CA ASP A 209 1.33 -15.15 -6.64
C ASP A 209 2.21 -15.43 -7.86
N GLN A 210 1.61 -15.47 -9.05
CA GLN A 210 2.34 -15.65 -10.29
C GLN A 210 3.24 -14.45 -10.63
N MET A 211 2.80 -13.23 -10.31
CA MET A 211 3.49 -11.99 -10.68
C MET A 211 4.54 -11.56 -9.65
N VAL A 212 4.30 -11.84 -8.37
CA VAL A 212 5.18 -11.43 -7.25
C VAL A 212 6.05 -12.60 -6.83
N GLU A 213 7.23 -12.69 -7.44
CA GLU A 213 8.22 -13.73 -7.09
C GLU A 213 8.86 -13.43 -5.72
N GLU A 214 9.21 -12.17 -5.48
CA GLU A 214 9.74 -11.68 -4.21
C GLU A 214 8.85 -10.54 -3.69
N GLY A 215 8.44 -10.60 -2.42
CA GLY A 215 7.59 -9.59 -1.81
C GLY A 215 6.79 -10.14 -0.64
N LEU A 216 5.90 -9.30 -0.12
CA LEU A 216 5.01 -9.67 0.97
C LEU A 216 3.57 -9.31 0.57
N VAL A 217 2.67 -10.29 0.65
CA VAL A 217 1.24 -10.09 0.43
C VAL A 217 0.49 -10.38 1.72
N VAL A 218 -0.30 -9.43 2.19
CA VAL A 218 -1.09 -9.55 3.41
C VAL A 218 -2.55 -9.20 3.18
N LEU A 219 -3.42 -9.86 3.95
CA LEU A 219 -4.86 -9.63 3.94
C LEU A 219 -5.32 -9.21 5.34
N SER A 220 -6.22 -8.23 5.39
CA SER A 220 -6.90 -7.79 6.62
C SER A 220 -8.38 -7.64 6.37
N ASP A 221 -9.20 -7.95 7.38
CA ASP A 221 -10.62 -7.66 7.35
C ASP A 221 -10.86 -6.16 7.52
N VAL A 222 -11.78 -5.63 6.72
CA VAL A 222 -12.22 -4.23 6.80
C VAL A 222 -13.71 -4.12 6.56
N ASP A 223 -14.32 -3.04 7.04
CA ASP A 223 -15.70 -2.69 6.72
C ASP A 223 -15.72 -1.50 5.76
N ILE A 224 -16.36 -1.68 4.60
CA ILE A 224 -16.62 -0.57 3.68
C ILE A 224 -17.89 0.15 4.13
N ILE A 225 -17.73 1.39 4.57
CA ILE A 225 -18.86 2.24 4.99
C ILE A 225 -19.54 2.86 3.77
N LYS A 226 -18.75 3.24 2.77
CA LYS A 226 -19.27 3.82 1.53
C LYS A 226 -18.26 3.64 0.41
N TYR A 227 -18.68 3.05 -0.67
CA TYR A 227 -18.00 3.11 -1.97
C TYR A 227 -19.03 3.47 -3.03
N SER A 228 -18.81 4.55 -3.74
CA SER A 228 -19.65 4.97 -4.84
C SER A 228 -18.81 5.61 -5.93
N TYR A 229 -19.02 5.22 -7.16
CA TYR A 229 -18.49 5.94 -8.31
C TYR A 229 -19.64 6.28 -9.28
N ARG A 230 -19.52 7.40 -9.96
CA ARG A 230 -20.44 7.76 -11.03
C ARG A 230 -19.90 7.12 -12.31
N ALA A 231 -20.65 6.17 -12.88
CA ALA A 231 -20.36 5.72 -14.23
C ALA A 231 -20.37 6.94 -15.17
N LEU A 232 -19.31 7.12 -15.94
CA LEU A 232 -19.33 8.11 -17.02
C LEU A 232 -20.41 7.61 -18.01
N GLU A 233 -21.47 8.38 -18.18
CA GLU A 233 -22.37 8.19 -19.30
C GLU A 233 -21.52 8.35 -20.56
N VAL A 234 -21.40 7.26 -21.32
CA VAL A 234 -20.82 7.33 -22.66
C VAL A 234 -21.84 8.13 -23.46
N GLU A 235 -21.55 9.41 -23.72
CA GLU A 235 -22.33 10.18 -24.71
C GLU A 235 -22.22 9.38 -26.01
N GLU A 236 -23.33 8.75 -26.38
CA GLU A 236 -23.52 8.23 -27.73
C GLU A 236 -23.43 9.43 -28.67
N HIS A 237 -22.32 9.53 -29.39
CA HIS A 237 -22.23 10.48 -30.49
C HIS A 237 -23.36 10.18 -31.45
N PRO A 238 -24.25 11.16 -31.74
CA PRO A 238 -25.32 10.95 -32.74
C PRO A 238 -24.62 10.62 -34.05
N THR A 239 -24.93 9.45 -34.57
CA THR A 239 -24.60 9.05 -35.93
C THR A 239 -25.14 10.08 -36.88
N LEU A 240 -24.28 10.81 -37.57
CA LEU A 240 -24.67 11.68 -38.70
C LEU A 240 -25.19 10.76 -39.79
N GLU A 241 -26.51 10.53 -39.80
CA GLU A 241 -27.17 9.95 -40.94
C GLU A 241 -27.07 10.95 -42.10
N GLY A 242 -26.35 10.51 -43.13
CA GLY A 242 -26.14 11.25 -44.35
C GLY A 242 -27.43 11.56 -45.05
N SER A 243 -27.75 12.85 -45.21
CA SER A 243 -28.74 13.32 -46.13
C SER A 243 -28.21 13.16 -47.56
N VAL A 244 -28.61 12.08 -48.21
CA VAL A 244 -28.50 11.97 -49.70
C VAL A 244 -29.54 12.90 -50.28
N GLY A 245 -29.13 14.09 -50.67
CA GLY A 245 -29.91 15.00 -51.48
C GLY A 245 -30.00 14.52 -52.90
N THR A 246 -31.17 14.05 -53.28
CA THR A 246 -31.55 13.82 -54.68
C THR A 246 -31.92 15.18 -55.30
N SER A 247 -31.14 15.65 -56.27
CA SER A 247 -31.49 16.75 -57.14
C SER A 247 -31.87 16.20 -58.49
N VAL A 248 -33.07 16.53 -58.91
CA VAL A 248 -33.60 16.44 -60.29
C VAL A 248 -33.08 17.60 -61.12
#